data_8caa9394d789cbb8584ab76c0c694c64
#
_entry.id   8caa9394d789cbb8584ab76c0c694c64
#
_cell.length_a   1.000
_cell.length_b   1.000
_cell.length_c   1.000
_cell.angle_alpha   90.00
_cell.angle_beta   90.00
_cell.angle_gamma   90.00
#
_symmetry.space_group_name_H-M   'P 1'
#
loop_
_entity.id
_entity.type
_entity.pdbx_description
1 polymer ?
#
loop_
_entity_poly.entity_id
_entity_poly.type
_entity_poly.pdbx_seq_one_letter_code
_entity_poly.pdbx_strand_id
1 'polypeptide(L)'
;MAKQQKSKISYFQSNITATVSVALVLILIGVTAFLGLSARTMSRELKENMGFSIVLKTDATDADIAGLKAIFAKAPYVAKTTFISKDQALEQWQKDTGENLVETFGVNPLSAEFQVNVKANYAEIGKLKSIQAQLMHQSGVEDIALYETEVETTNKNIGNITIVLLFVAALLVFISFALINNTVRLTVYSRRFLI
;
A
#
# COMPACT_ATOMS: atom_id res chain seq x y z
N MET A 1 -8.52 -56.23 32.55
CA MET A 1 -9.31 -55.22 31.78
C MET A 1 -8.78 -53.75 31.88
N ALA A 2 -8.13 -53.30 32.96
CA ALA A 2 -7.61 -51.96 33.12
C ALA A 2 -6.44 -51.56 32.17
N LYS A 3 -5.64 -52.51 31.68
CA LYS A 3 -4.45 -52.24 30.82
C LYS A 3 -4.84 -51.84 29.37
N GLN A 4 -5.96 -52.37 28.85
CA GLN A 4 -6.45 -52.03 27.49
C GLN A 4 -7.11 -50.64 27.40
N GLN A 5 -7.69 -50.16 28.51
CA GLN A 5 -8.36 -48.85 28.55
C GLN A 5 -7.36 -47.69 28.58
N LYS A 6 -6.21 -47.87 29.26
CA LYS A 6 -5.11 -46.88 29.28
C LYS A 6 -4.45 -46.70 27.90
N SER A 7 -4.35 -47.78 27.09
CA SER A 7 -3.73 -47.70 25.76
C SER A 7 -4.59 -46.85 24.79
N LYS A 8 -5.91 -47.06 24.76
CA LYS A 8 -6.83 -46.30 23.90
C LYS A 8 -6.85 -44.79 24.19
N ILE A 9 -6.79 -44.40 25.47
CA ILE A 9 -6.75 -42.98 25.87
C ILE A 9 -5.44 -42.32 25.45
N SER A 10 -4.32 -43.01 25.56
CA SER A 10 -3.00 -42.49 25.13
C SER A 10 -2.92 -42.27 23.61
N TYR A 11 -3.50 -43.15 22.80
CA TYR A 11 -3.57 -42.99 21.33
C TYR A 11 -4.45 -41.83 20.91
N PHE A 12 -5.59 -41.65 21.58
CA PHE A 12 -6.52 -40.55 21.32
C PHE A 12 -5.87 -39.20 21.61
N GLN A 13 -5.20 -39.09 22.77
CA GLN A 13 -4.45 -37.87 23.14
C GLN A 13 -3.29 -37.56 22.18
N SER A 14 -2.51 -38.56 21.77
CA SER A 14 -1.41 -38.35 20.83
C SER A 14 -1.89 -37.88 19.44
N ASN A 15 -3.00 -38.43 18.94
CA ASN A 15 -3.57 -38.01 17.66
C ASN A 15 -4.15 -36.61 17.73
N ILE A 16 -4.82 -36.24 18.82
CA ILE A 16 -5.33 -34.87 19.01
C ILE A 16 -4.20 -33.87 19.03
N THR A 17 -3.11 -34.13 19.79
CA THR A 17 -1.98 -33.24 19.88
C THR A 17 -1.32 -33.03 18.51
N ALA A 18 -1.15 -34.11 17.73
CA ALA A 18 -0.59 -34.01 16.38
C ALA A 18 -1.50 -33.22 15.44
N THR A 19 -2.81 -33.46 15.48
CA THR A 19 -3.78 -32.74 14.65
C THR A 19 -3.82 -31.26 15.00
N VAL A 20 -3.85 -30.91 16.30
CA VAL A 20 -3.82 -29.51 16.76
C VAL A 20 -2.54 -28.82 16.35
N SER A 21 -1.38 -29.49 16.48
CA SER A 21 -0.09 -28.92 16.06
C SER A 21 -0.05 -28.64 14.57
N VAL A 22 -0.52 -29.56 13.73
CA VAL A 22 -0.57 -29.37 12.27
C VAL A 22 -1.55 -28.24 11.92
N ALA A 23 -2.72 -28.20 12.55
CA ALA A 23 -3.68 -27.10 12.34
C ALA A 23 -3.08 -25.74 12.70
N LEU A 24 -2.34 -25.65 13.81
CA LEU A 24 -1.70 -24.42 14.27
C LEU A 24 -0.62 -23.97 13.28
N VAL A 25 0.17 -24.88 12.75
CA VAL A 25 1.17 -24.57 11.71
C VAL A 25 0.49 -24.06 10.42
N LEU A 26 -0.59 -24.69 9.98
CA LEU A 26 -1.32 -24.24 8.80
C LEU A 26 -1.92 -22.85 8.99
N ILE A 27 -2.44 -22.56 10.19
CA ILE A 27 -2.93 -21.21 10.55
C ILE A 27 -1.79 -20.21 10.48
N LEU A 28 -0.63 -20.50 11.06
CA LEU A 28 0.53 -19.60 11.05
C LEU A 28 1.02 -19.32 9.62
N ILE A 29 1.07 -20.34 8.76
CA ILE A 29 1.43 -20.17 7.35
C ILE A 29 0.38 -19.31 6.64
N GLY A 30 -0.92 -19.56 6.88
CA GLY A 30 -2.01 -18.77 6.32
C GLY A 30 -1.96 -17.31 6.73
N VAL A 31 -1.73 -17.03 8.00
CA VAL A 31 -1.57 -15.65 8.53
C VAL A 31 -0.35 -14.98 7.90
N THR A 32 0.78 -15.68 7.78
CA THR A 32 1.99 -15.13 7.15
C THR A 32 1.76 -14.76 5.69
N ALA A 33 1.11 -15.64 4.93
CA ALA A 33 0.76 -15.38 3.54
C ALA A 33 -0.22 -14.21 3.40
N PHE A 34 -1.25 -14.16 4.25
CA PHE A 34 -2.21 -13.06 4.30
C PHE A 34 -1.54 -11.71 4.59
N LEU A 35 -0.68 -11.64 5.61
CA LEU A 35 0.07 -10.42 5.95
C LEU A 35 0.95 -9.96 4.79
N GLY A 36 1.66 -10.89 4.12
CA GLY A 36 2.49 -10.57 2.98
C GLY A 36 1.72 -10.01 1.78
N LEU A 37 0.55 -10.56 1.48
CA LEU A 37 -0.33 -10.06 0.42
C LEU A 37 -0.92 -8.70 0.79
N SER A 38 -1.42 -8.55 2.02
CA SER A 38 -2.00 -7.29 2.52
C SER A 38 -0.98 -6.16 2.51
N ALA A 39 0.26 -6.42 2.93
CA ALA A 39 1.34 -5.44 2.90
C ALA A 39 1.64 -4.94 1.48
N ARG A 40 1.65 -5.83 0.49
CA ARG A 40 1.86 -5.46 -0.93
C ARG A 40 0.74 -4.59 -1.46
N THR A 41 -0.51 -4.96 -1.17
CA THR A 41 -1.69 -4.20 -1.61
C THR A 41 -1.70 -2.81 -0.99
N MET A 42 -1.51 -2.72 0.33
CA MET A 42 -1.46 -1.45 1.06
C MET A 42 -0.31 -0.54 0.58
N SER A 43 0.88 -1.11 0.38
CA SER A 43 2.01 -0.37 -0.18
C SER A 43 1.71 0.18 -1.57
N ARG A 44 1.05 -0.61 -2.42
CA ARG A 44 0.66 -0.15 -3.76
C ARG A 44 -0.37 0.97 -3.70
N GLU A 45 -1.41 0.82 -2.90
CA GLU A 45 -2.46 1.85 -2.73
C GLU A 45 -1.89 3.16 -2.19
N LEU A 46 -1.00 3.11 -1.19
CA LEU A 46 -0.33 4.30 -0.67
C LEU A 46 0.50 4.98 -1.76
N LYS A 47 1.24 4.22 -2.56
CA LYS A 47 2.04 4.76 -3.67
C LYS A 47 1.17 5.33 -4.80
N GLU A 48 0.05 4.71 -5.11
CA GLU A 48 -0.88 5.17 -6.14
C GLU A 48 -1.68 6.42 -5.71
N ASN A 49 -1.69 6.77 -4.43
CA ASN A 49 -2.21 8.04 -3.94
C ASN A 49 -1.18 9.19 -4.03
N MET A 50 0.08 8.88 -4.36
CA MET A 50 1.11 9.89 -4.58
C MET A 50 1.05 10.38 -6.02
N GLY A 51 1.51 11.62 -6.21
CA GLY A 51 1.57 12.21 -7.54
C GLY A 51 2.11 13.62 -7.49
N PHE A 52 1.55 14.44 -8.36
CA PHE A 52 1.88 15.84 -8.47
C PHE A 52 0.64 16.64 -8.89
N SER A 53 0.65 17.92 -8.57
CA SER A 53 -0.36 18.87 -9.02
C SER A 53 0.22 19.77 -10.11
N ILE A 54 -0.51 19.93 -11.20
CA ILE A 54 -0.17 20.83 -12.29
C ILE A 54 -1.08 22.04 -12.17
N VAL A 55 -0.50 23.15 -11.80
CA VAL A 55 -1.16 24.45 -11.75
C VAL A 55 -1.24 25.02 -13.17
N LEU A 56 -2.44 25.40 -13.59
CA LEU A 56 -2.66 25.98 -14.91
C LEU A 56 -2.51 27.49 -14.87
N LYS A 57 -2.04 28.04 -15.97
CA LYS A 57 -2.00 29.49 -16.16
C LYS A 57 -3.41 30.09 -16.04
N THR A 58 -3.46 31.31 -15.58
CA THR A 58 -4.73 32.05 -15.42
C THR A 58 -5.49 32.22 -16.75
N ASP A 59 -4.77 32.29 -17.87
CA ASP A 59 -5.25 32.42 -19.22
C ASP A 59 -5.31 31.07 -20.00
N ALA A 60 -5.14 29.94 -19.31
CA ALA A 60 -5.24 28.63 -19.94
C ALA A 60 -6.60 28.43 -20.60
N THR A 61 -6.57 27.98 -21.85
CA THR A 61 -7.75 27.77 -22.67
C THR A 61 -8.33 26.37 -22.52
N ASP A 62 -9.58 26.18 -22.93
CA ASP A 62 -10.20 24.84 -22.97
C ASP A 62 -9.41 23.89 -23.89
N ALA A 63 -8.72 24.41 -24.92
CA ALA A 63 -7.86 23.61 -25.77
C ALA A 63 -6.63 23.10 -25.04
N ASP A 64 -6.02 23.90 -24.15
CA ASP A 64 -4.90 23.50 -23.31
C ASP A 64 -5.32 22.42 -22.34
N ILE A 65 -6.46 22.59 -21.69
CA ILE A 65 -7.05 21.61 -20.77
C ILE A 65 -7.33 20.28 -21.49
N ALA A 66 -7.92 20.34 -22.69
CA ALA A 66 -8.19 19.14 -23.50
C ALA A 66 -6.90 18.45 -23.94
N GLY A 67 -5.87 19.23 -24.31
CA GLY A 67 -4.54 18.73 -24.66
C GLY A 67 -3.88 17.95 -23.50
N LEU A 68 -3.89 18.54 -22.30
CA LEU A 68 -3.35 17.88 -21.10
C LEU A 68 -4.14 16.62 -20.74
N LYS A 69 -5.46 16.64 -20.82
CA LYS A 69 -6.29 15.44 -20.64
C LYS A 69 -5.93 14.33 -21.62
N ALA A 70 -5.69 14.67 -22.88
CA ALA A 70 -5.30 13.70 -23.90
C ALA A 70 -3.90 13.11 -23.65
N ILE A 71 -2.96 13.91 -23.12
CA ILE A 71 -1.64 13.46 -22.71
C ILE A 71 -1.77 12.47 -21.54
N PHE A 72 -2.52 12.81 -20.49
CA PHE A 72 -2.67 11.94 -19.32
C PHE A 72 -3.42 10.65 -19.62
N ALA A 73 -4.40 10.68 -20.51
CA ALA A 73 -5.13 9.48 -20.93
C ALA A 73 -4.23 8.42 -21.60
N LYS A 74 -3.11 8.85 -22.22
CA LYS A 74 -2.15 7.96 -22.91
C LYS A 74 -0.88 7.70 -22.10
N ALA A 75 -0.66 8.45 -21.02
CA ALA A 75 0.59 8.40 -20.26
C ALA A 75 0.68 7.11 -19.45
N PRO A 76 1.75 6.31 -19.61
CA PRO A 76 1.90 5.02 -18.92
C PRO A 76 2.04 5.14 -17.41
N TYR A 77 2.48 6.30 -16.91
CA TYR A 77 2.71 6.57 -15.50
C TYR A 77 1.43 6.98 -14.74
N VAL A 78 0.38 7.39 -15.42
CA VAL A 78 -0.85 7.89 -14.80
C VAL A 78 -1.69 6.73 -14.27
N ALA A 79 -2.07 6.80 -12.99
CA ALA A 79 -3.06 5.93 -12.37
C ALA A 79 -4.45 6.59 -12.39
N LYS A 80 -4.51 7.88 -12.01
CA LYS A 80 -5.75 8.67 -11.97
C LYS A 80 -5.43 10.13 -12.24
N THR A 81 -6.34 10.83 -12.91
CA THR A 81 -6.26 12.28 -13.10
C THR A 81 -7.58 12.91 -12.69
N THR A 82 -7.51 13.98 -11.92
CA THR A 82 -8.65 14.78 -11.50
C THR A 82 -8.39 16.22 -11.91
N PHE A 83 -9.31 16.81 -12.65
CA PHE A 83 -9.28 18.25 -12.96
C PHE A 83 -10.10 19.00 -11.92
N ILE A 84 -9.53 20.04 -11.35
CA ILE A 84 -10.14 20.92 -10.36
C ILE A 84 -10.19 22.32 -10.97
N SER A 85 -11.40 22.84 -11.18
CA SER A 85 -11.59 24.20 -11.68
C SER A 85 -11.27 25.23 -10.59
N LYS A 86 -11.09 26.50 -10.99
CA LYS A 86 -10.86 27.63 -10.04
C LYS A 86 -11.93 27.72 -8.95
N ASP A 87 -13.19 27.50 -9.34
CA ASP A 87 -14.31 27.57 -8.40
C ASP A 87 -14.34 26.38 -7.45
N GLN A 88 -14.04 25.18 -7.96
CA GLN A 88 -13.91 23.98 -7.14
C GLN A 88 -12.72 24.07 -6.16
N ALA A 89 -11.60 24.64 -6.60
CA ALA A 89 -10.44 24.88 -5.73
C ALA A 89 -10.79 25.84 -4.60
N LEU A 90 -11.54 26.91 -4.89
CA LEU A 90 -12.02 27.88 -3.90
C LEU A 90 -12.98 27.25 -2.89
N GLU A 91 -13.95 26.48 -3.38
CA GLU A 91 -14.90 25.77 -2.52
C GLU A 91 -14.18 24.78 -1.59
N GLN A 92 -13.22 24.04 -2.14
CA GLN A 92 -12.40 23.10 -1.36
C GLN A 92 -11.59 23.83 -0.29
N TRP A 93 -10.91 24.93 -0.66
CA TRP A 93 -10.16 25.74 0.27
C TRP A 93 -11.02 26.25 1.43
N GLN A 94 -12.16 26.86 1.09
CA GLN A 94 -13.08 27.38 2.10
C GLN A 94 -13.61 26.28 3.04
N LYS A 95 -13.85 25.08 2.51
CA LYS A 95 -14.29 23.95 3.29
C LYS A 95 -13.21 23.43 4.24
N ASP A 96 -11.95 23.40 3.79
CA ASP A 96 -10.83 22.82 4.53
C ASP A 96 -10.26 23.79 5.59
N THR A 97 -10.23 25.11 5.29
CA THR A 97 -9.64 26.13 6.16
C THR A 97 -10.67 26.97 6.89
N GLY A 98 -11.92 27.03 6.40
CA GLY A 98 -12.94 27.96 6.87
C GLY A 98 -12.75 29.41 6.41
N GLU A 99 -11.71 29.70 5.60
CA GLU A 99 -11.39 31.05 5.13
C GLU A 99 -12.02 31.35 3.78
N ASN A 100 -12.57 32.57 3.63
CA ASN A 100 -13.10 33.05 2.36
C ASN A 100 -12.09 33.94 1.65
N LEU A 101 -11.34 33.37 0.70
CA LEU A 101 -10.30 34.09 -0.03
C LEU A 101 -10.88 35.25 -0.86
N VAL A 102 -12.13 35.14 -1.36
CA VAL A 102 -12.76 36.21 -2.14
C VAL A 102 -13.04 37.43 -1.27
N GLU A 103 -13.41 37.27 -0.02
CA GLU A 103 -13.56 38.38 0.92
C GLU A 103 -12.24 39.09 1.21
N THR A 104 -11.13 38.34 1.23
CA THR A 104 -9.81 38.87 1.53
C THR A 104 -9.16 39.56 0.34
N PHE A 105 -9.27 38.96 -0.86
CA PHE A 105 -8.56 39.40 -2.07
C PHE A 105 -9.45 40.13 -3.10
N GLY A 106 -10.77 40.12 -2.90
CA GLY A 106 -11.74 40.70 -3.83
C GLY A 106 -12.03 39.85 -5.06
N VAL A 107 -11.16 38.90 -5.38
CA VAL A 107 -11.29 37.95 -6.48
C VAL A 107 -10.78 36.57 -6.04
N ASN A 108 -11.17 35.53 -6.76
CA ASN A 108 -10.60 34.18 -6.54
C ASN A 108 -9.11 34.15 -6.98
N PRO A 109 -8.15 34.01 -6.05
CA PRO A 109 -6.72 33.99 -6.39
C PRO A 109 -6.24 32.60 -6.83
N LEU A 110 -7.07 31.57 -6.72
CA LEU A 110 -6.68 30.20 -7.04
C LEU A 110 -6.72 29.93 -8.53
N SER A 111 -5.77 29.16 -9.01
CA SER A 111 -5.73 28.64 -10.38
C SER A 111 -6.43 27.29 -10.49
N ALA A 112 -6.87 26.95 -11.69
CA ALA A 112 -7.31 25.58 -11.96
C ALA A 112 -6.09 24.65 -11.95
N GLU A 113 -6.30 23.40 -11.58
CA GLU A 113 -5.22 22.42 -11.50
C GLU A 113 -5.62 21.02 -11.96
N PHE A 114 -4.62 20.25 -12.36
CA PHE A 114 -4.74 18.82 -12.52
C PHE A 114 -4.02 18.11 -11.39
N GLN A 115 -4.74 17.36 -10.58
CA GLN A 115 -4.14 16.39 -9.67
C GLN A 115 -3.91 15.08 -10.42
N VAL A 116 -2.65 14.67 -10.52
CA VAL A 116 -2.23 13.47 -11.24
C VAL A 116 -1.63 12.49 -10.25
N ASN A 117 -2.36 11.41 -9.99
CA ASN A 117 -1.86 10.28 -9.21
C ASN A 117 -1.09 9.34 -10.13
N VAL A 118 0.08 8.87 -9.69
CA VAL A 118 0.94 8.00 -10.49
C VAL A 118 0.81 6.54 -10.06
N LYS A 119 1.08 5.62 -10.98
CA LYS A 119 1.19 4.20 -10.64
C LYS A 119 2.36 3.98 -9.68
N ALA A 120 2.23 3.00 -8.80
CA ALA A 120 3.18 2.72 -7.72
C ALA A 120 4.67 2.61 -8.16
N ASN A 121 4.92 2.12 -9.38
CA ASN A 121 6.26 1.99 -9.95
C ASN A 121 6.87 3.32 -10.44
N TYR A 122 6.09 4.40 -10.49
CA TYR A 122 6.52 5.76 -10.81
C TYR A 122 6.54 6.68 -9.57
N ALA A 123 6.05 6.23 -8.41
CA ALA A 123 6.01 6.99 -7.17
C ALA A 123 7.39 7.09 -6.48
N GLU A 124 8.38 7.56 -7.22
CA GLU A 124 9.75 7.81 -6.79
C GLU A 124 10.16 9.21 -7.23
N ILE A 125 10.85 9.97 -6.36
CA ILE A 125 11.20 11.39 -6.61
C ILE A 125 11.95 11.56 -7.92
N GLY A 126 12.92 10.70 -8.22
CA GLY A 126 13.69 10.80 -9.46
C GLY A 126 12.84 10.66 -10.73
N LYS A 127 11.87 9.74 -10.71
CA LYS A 127 10.93 9.54 -11.82
C LYS A 127 9.93 10.70 -11.93
N LEU A 128 9.43 11.20 -10.79
CA LEU A 128 8.51 12.34 -10.74
C LEU A 128 9.18 13.61 -11.28
N LYS A 129 10.44 13.89 -10.91
CA LYS A 129 11.22 15.02 -11.45
C LYS A 129 11.43 14.91 -12.97
N SER A 130 11.65 13.70 -13.47
CA SER A 130 11.76 13.49 -14.93
C SER A 130 10.44 13.77 -15.65
N ILE A 131 9.32 13.35 -15.07
CA ILE A 131 7.98 13.63 -15.60
C ILE A 131 7.67 15.13 -15.52
N GLN A 132 7.98 15.78 -14.39
CA GLN A 132 7.84 17.22 -14.20
C GLN A 132 8.58 17.99 -15.30
N ALA A 133 9.86 17.67 -15.55
CA ALA A 133 10.65 18.33 -16.57
C ALA A 133 10.04 18.22 -17.98
N GLN A 134 9.41 17.08 -18.30
CA GLN A 134 8.74 16.89 -19.59
C GLN A 134 7.42 17.67 -19.70
N LEU A 135 6.66 17.76 -18.61
CA LEU A 135 5.35 18.40 -18.58
C LEU A 135 5.43 19.92 -18.44
N MET A 136 6.51 20.46 -17.84
CA MET A 136 6.69 21.89 -17.61
C MET A 136 6.69 22.73 -18.91
N HIS A 137 6.99 22.10 -20.07
CA HIS A 137 6.98 22.75 -21.37
C HIS A 137 5.65 22.67 -22.12
N GLN A 138 4.61 22.05 -21.50
CA GLN A 138 3.31 21.95 -22.14
C GLN A 138 2.56 23.29 -22.09
N SER A 139 1.75 23.54 -23.13
CA SER A 139 0.91 24.73 -23.18
C SER A 139 -0.08 24.73 -22.01
N GLY A 140 -0.32 25.90 -21.45
CA GLY A 140 -1.26 26.10 -20.33
C GLY A 140 -0.71 25.72 -18.95
N VAL A 141 0.47 25.12 -18.84
CA VAL A 141 1.11 24.81 -17.56
C VAL A 141 1.82 26.04 -17.00
N GLU A 142 1.53 26.41 -15.76
CA GLU A 142 2.20 27.49 -15.02
C GLU A 142 3.30 26.90 -14.14
N ASP A 143 2.93 25.91 -13.31
CA ASP A 143 3.86 25.24 -12.39
C ASP A 143 3.42 23.79 -12.14
N ILE A 144 4.36 22.99 -11.63
CA ILE A 144 4.10 21.61 -11.24
C ILE A 144 4.62 21.38 -9.82
N ALA A 145 3.69 21.29 -8.89
CA ALA A 145 3.97 21.04 -7.49
C ALA A 145 4.18 19.53 -7.25
N LEU A 146 5.41 19.17 -6.87
CA LEU A 146 5.74 17.83 -6.37
C LEU A 146 5.71 17.84 -4.85
N TYR A 147 4.98 16.93 -4.26
CA TYR A 147 4.96 16.71 -2.80
C TYR A 147 6.16 15.85 -2.38
N GLU A 148 7.39 16.36 -2.62
CA GLU A 148 8.64 15.60 -2.44
C GLU A 148 8.78 15.01 -1.03
N THR A 149 8.50 15.81 0.00
CA THR A 149 8.61 15.39 1.41
C THR A 149 7.64 14.26 1.74
N GLU A 150 6.40 14.36 1.25
CA GLU A 150 5.38 13.33 1.44
C GLU A 150 5.75 12.04 0.72
N VAL A 151 6.24 12.13 -0.52
CA VAL A 151 6.69 10.99 -1.30
C VAL A 151 7.87 10.29 -0.64
N GLU A 152 8.87 11.04 -0.18
CA GLU A 152 10.06 10.49 0.48
C GLU A 152 9.70 9.85 1.82
N THR A 153 8.94 10.56 2.65
CA THR A 153 8.50 10.08 3.96
C THR A 153 7.66 8.81 3.83
N THR A 154 6.71 8.80 2.88
CA THR A 154 5.85 7.64 2.66
C THR A 154 6.65 6.44 2.14
N ASN A 155 7.56 6.64 1.19
CA ASN A 155 8.42 5.55 0.70
C ASN A 155 9.31 4.98 1.82
N LYS A 156 9.87 5.82 2.70
CA LYS A 156 10.65 5.41 3.86
C LYS A 156 9.80 4.63 4.87
N ASN A 157 8.60 5.10 5.17
CA ASN A 157 7.68 4.43 6.08
C ASN A 157 7.23 3.07 5.53
N ILE A 158 6.90 2.98 4.24
CA ILE A 158 6.59 1.71 3.58
C ILE A 158 7.78 0.76 3.66
N GLY A 159 9.01 1.24 3.45
CA GLY A 159 10.23 0.44 3.59
C GLY A 159 10.38 -0.13 5.00
N ASN A 160 10.23 0.70 6.03
CA ASN A 160 10.30 0.29 7.42
C ASN A 160 9.22 -0.75 7.79
N ILE A 161 7.96 -0.49 7.38
CA ILE A 161 6.85 -1.43 7.60
C ILE A 161 7.14 -2.77 6.92
N THR A 162 7.65 -2.75 5.69
CA THR A 162 8.00 -3.96 4.95
C THR A 162 9.09 -4.78 5.66
N ILE A 163 10.11 -4.13 6.21
CA ILE A 163 11.18 -4.80 6.97
C ILE A 163 10.61 -5.46 8.24
N VAL A 164 9.76 -4.74 8.99
CA VAL A 164 9.12 -5.29 10.19
C VAL A 164 8.24 -6.50 9.85
N LEU A 165 7.44 -6.41 8.80
CA LEU A 165 6.58 -7.53 8.36
C LEU A 165 7.40 -8.73 7.90
N LEU A 166 8.51 -8.50 7.21
CA LEU A 166 9.43 -9.57 6.77
C LEU A 166 10.08 -10.26 7.96
N PHE A 167 10.47 -9.51 8.98
CA PHE A 167 11.00 -10.07 10.23
C PHE A 167 9.96 -10.93 10.96
N VAL A 168 8.72 -10.42 11.10
CA VAL A 168 7.62 -11.18 11.70
C VAL A 168 7.33 -12.45 10.91
N ALA A 169 7.28 -12.37 9.58
CA ALA A 169 7.08 -13.52 8.72
C ALA A 169 8.19 -14.58 8.91
N ALA A 170 9.46 -14.18 8.95
CA ALA A 170 10.59 -15.07 9.20
C ALA A 170 10.49 -15.77 10.57
N LEU A 171 10.09 -15.02 11.60
CA LEU A 171 9.89 -15.56 12.94
C LEU A 171 8.74 -16.59 12.98
N LEU A 172 7.62 -16.31 12.31
CA LEU A 172 6.50 -17.24 12.21
C LEU A 172 6.87 -18.53 11.46
N VAL A 173 7.65 -18.43 10.38
CA VAL A 173 8.17 -19.59 9.64
C VAL A 173 9.09 -20.41 10.54
N PHE A 174 9.97 -19.76 11.31
CA PHE A 174 10.87 -20.45 12.24
C PHE A 174 10.09 -21.20 13.34
N ILE A 175 9.08 -20.57 13.94
CA ILE A 175 8.20 -21.20 14.91
C ILE A 175 7.46 -22.38 14.30
N SER A 176 6.93 -22.24 13.08
CA SER A 176 6.26 -23.32 12.35
C SER A 176 7.18 -24.53 12.15
N PHE A 177 8.42 -24.28 11.74
CA PHE A 177 9.43 -25.34 11.57
C PHE A 177 9.76 -26.04 12.88
N ALA A 178 9.92 -25.29 13.97
CA ALA A 178 10.18 -25.84 15.31
C ALA A 178 9.01 -26.71 15.79
N LEU A 179 7.76 -26.27 15.57
CA LEU A 179 6.55 -27.03 15.91
C LEU A 179 6.44 -28.31 15.11
N ILE A 180 6.69 -28.28 13.80
CA ILE A 180 6.69 -29.49 12.95
C ILE A 180 7.74 -30.48 13.47
N ASN A 181 8.96 -30.02 13.71
CA ASN A 181 10.05 -30.90 14.16
C ASN A 181 9.74 -31.55 15.52
N ASN A 182 9.15 -30.77 16.45
CA ASN A 182 8.76 -31.29 17.76
C ASN A 182 7.60 -32.30 17.64
N THR A 183 6.62 -32.05 16.78
CA THR A 183 5.47 -32.93 16.54
C THR A 183 5.91 -34.25 15.89
N VAL A 184 6.78 -34.19 14.89
CA VAL A 184 7.34 -35.39 14.23
C VAL A 184 8.11 -36.24 15.25
N ARG A 185 8.93 -35.63 16.08
CA ARG A 185 9.72 -36.31 17.13
C ARG A 185 8.78 -37.01 18.12
N LEU A 186 7.75 -36.34 18.61
CA LEU A 186 6.76 -36.94 19.52
C LEU A 186 6.02 -38.10 18.87
N THR A 187 5.62 -37.99 17.61
CA THR A 187 4.89 -39.04 16.88
C THR A 187 5.79 -40.28 16.66
N VAL A 188 7.05 -40.08 16.32
CA VAL A 188 8.02 -41.20 16.14
C VAL A 188 8.32 -41.91 17.47
N TYR A 189 8.53 -41.17 18.56
CA TYR A 189 8.74 -41.76 19.88
C TYR A 189 7.53 -42.53 20.40
N SER A 190 6.31 -42.03 20.16
CA SER A 190 5.09 -42.72 20.56
C SER A 190 4.88 -44.07 19.86
N ARG A 191 5.41 -44.25 18.66
CA ARG A 191 5.33 -45.50 17.91
C ARG A 191 6.42 -46.53 18.23
N ARG A 192 7.52 -46.13 18.85
CA ARG A 192 8.61 -47.02 19.23
C ARG A 192 8.30 -48.05 20.35
N PHE A 193 7.23 -47.84 21.09
CA PHE A 193 6.77 -48.75 22.15
C PHE A 193 5.78 -49.81 21.66
N LEU A 194 5.62 -50.01 20.35
CA LEU A 194 4.65 -50.91 19.73
C LEU A 194 5.28 -52.01 18.88
N ILE A 195 6.62 -52.17 18.94
CA ILE A 195 7.36 -53.30 18.33
C ILE A 195 7.92 -54.18 19.43
#